data_89c4643411d8b21a78836c806387e067
#
_entry.id   89c4643411d8b21a78836c806387e067
#
_cell.length_a   1.000
_cell.length_b   1.000
_cell.length_c   1.000
_cell.angle_alpha   90.00
_cell.angle_beta   90.00
_cell.angle_gamma   90.00
#
_symmetry.space_group_name_H-M   'P 1'
#
loop_
_entity.id
_entity.type
_entity.pdbx_description
1 polymer ?
#
loop_
_entity_poly.entity_id
_entity_poly.type
_entity_poly.pdbx_seq_one_letter_code
_entity_poly.pdbx_strand_id
1 'polypeptide(L)'
;MPSSRAPSDTCAPRPGVYEFFAGGGMARAGLEPAWETLFANDFDPKKAAAYAENYGAERLVCGDVHALSTADLPGRAMLAWASSPCQDLSLAGKRGGLAGARSSAFFGFWTLMQGLIAEGRAPDVIVVENVTGLFTSRGGADFTALCRVLSEGGYRFGAVELDAEAHLPQSRPRLFMIACRNAPPAALTAPAPQPDLHTQKVVAAQARLPKDLVARWIWWRMAPCPARNLYLSDLLEPDDQVRWMDEAGAARLVSLLAPLQRLRLDQILEAKTRRVGAVFRRTRPSAAGPVQRAEARFDGLAGCLRTPGGGSSRQFVLIAEGGKVRARQLSPREAARLMGLPDDYRLPARATNALHLLGDGVAVPVVRRLSQSLLLPLIGRADLAAGPHLSRDVRTRAAP
;
A
#
# COMPACT_ATOMS: atom_id res chain seq x y z
N MET A 1 40.77 42.01 10.17
CA MET A 1 40.35 40.60 10.15
C MET A 1 38.84 40.56 9.89
N PRO A 2 38.35 40.25 8.69
CA PRO A 2 36.92 40.07 8.46
C PRO A 2 36.51 38.66 8.88
N SER A 3 35.58 38.58 9.81
CA SER A 3 34.92 37.38 10.29
C SER A 3 34.08 36.75 9.15
N SER A 4 34.49 35.56 8.67
CA SER A 4 33.68 34.74 7.75
C SER A 4 32.51 34.17 8.51
N ARG A 5 31.30 34.73 8.33
CA ARG A 5 30.05 34.07 8.65
C ARG A 5 29.90 32.90 7.67
N ALA A 6 29.93 31.68 8.21
CA ALA A 6 29.47 30.50 7.49
C ALA A 6 28.00 30.69 7.08
N PRO A 7 27.58 30.30 5.87
CA PRO A 7 26.19 30.35 5.49
C PRO A 7 25.43 29.37 6.39
N SER A 8 24.43 29.88 7.10
CA SER A 8 23.46 29.04 7.79
C SER A 8 22.65 28.29 6.73
N ASP A 9 22.89 26.99 6.59
CA ASP A 9 22.00 26.06 5.86
C ASP A 9 20.63 26.02 6.54
N THR A 10 19.82 27.04 6.30
CA THR A 10 18.39 26.99 6.64
C THR A 10 17.68 26.15 5.59
N CYS A 11 17.78 24.81 5.74
CA CYS A 11 16.93 23.90 4.97
C CYS A 11 15.47 24.33 5.22
N ALA A 12 14.75 24.68 4.15
CA ALA A 12 13.35 25.07 4.23
C ALA A 12 12.54 23.96 4.95
N PRO A 13 11.59 24.30 5.82
CA PRO A 13 10.87 23.31 6.63
C PRO A 13 10.19 22.26 5.76
N ARG A 14 10.23 21.02 6.21
CA ARG A 14 9.57 19.89 5.51
C ARG A 14 8.05 20.11 5.47
N PRO A 15 7.38 19.78 4.36
CA PRO A 15 5.93 19.87 4.27
C PRO A 15 5.25 18.90 5.24
N GLY A 16 4.19 19.37 5.92
CA GLY A 16 3.45 18.58 6.89
C GLY A 16 2.49 17.59 6.24
N VAL A 17 2.30 16.44 6.88
CA VAL A 17 1.29 15.43 6.49
C VAL A 17 0.42 15.03 7.68
N TYR A 18 -0.89 14.85 7.43
CA TYR A 18 -1.81 14.12 8.29
C TYR A 18 -2.02 12.73 7.72
N GLU A 19 -1.76 11.68 8.52
CA GLU A 19 -1.89 10.28 8.14
C GLU A 19 -3.07 9.63 8.85
N PHE A 20 -4.11 9.25 8.11
CA PHE A 20 -5.29 8.56 8.62
C PHE A 20 -5.28 7.09 8.23
N PHE A 21 -5.77 6.23 9.13
CA PHE A 21 -5.73 4.77 8.97
C PHE A 21 -4.29 4.30 8.81
N ALA A 22 -3.43 4.84 9.66
CA ALA A 22 -1.96 4.77 9.53
C ALA A 22 -1.41 3.35 9.68
N GLY A 23 -2.15 2.43 10.30
CA GLY A 23 -1.69 1.07 10.52
C GLY A 23 -0.39 1.05 11.30
N GLY A 24 0.63 0.43 10.73
CA GLY A 24 2.00 0.44 11.27
C GLY A 24 2.90 1.54 10.71
N GLY A 25 2.35 2.58 10.07
CA GLY A 25 3.14 3.70 9.54
C GLY A 25 3.86 3.38 8.22
N MET A 26 3.33 2.47 7.40
CA MET A 26 3.98 2.15 6.12
C MET A 26 3.88 3.28 5.10
N ALA A 27 2.80 4.08 5.12
CA ALA A 27 2.72 5.28 4.31
C ALA A 27 3.76 6.31 4.80
N ARG A 28 3.87 6.53 6.11
CA ARG A 28 4.93 7.35 6.73
C ARG A 28 6.33 6.91 6.29
N ALA A 29 6.64 5.62 6.35
CA ALA A 29 7.93 5.07 5.90
C ALA A 29 8.25 5.40 4.42
N GLY A 30 7.22 5.49 3.59
CA GLY A 30 7.36 5.88 2.19
C GLY A 30 7.46 7.38 1.95
N LEU A 31 6.86 8.19 2.83
CA LEU A 31 6.88 9.65 2.76
C LEU A 31 8.16 10.25 3.37
N GLU A 32 8.68 9.64 4.42
CA GLU A 32 9.94 10.08 5.05
C GLU A 32 11.16 9.86 4.13
N PRO A 33 12.24 10.69 4.26
CA PRO A 33 12.37 11.82 5.20
C PRO A 33 11.81 13.15 4.66
N ALA A 34 11.22 13.17 3.46
CA ALA A 34 10.83 14.40 2.77
C ALA A 34 9.61 15.12 3.43
N TRP A 35 8.79 14.37 4.14
CA TRP A 35 7.59 14.89 4.82
C TRP A 35 7.72 14.81 6.33
N GLU A 36 7.09 15.76 7.02
CA GLU A 36 6.93 15.74 8.47
C GLU A 36 5.52 15.28 8.84
N THR A 37 5.40 14.16 9.57
CA THR A 37 4.11 13.73 10.09
C THR A 37 3.69 14.64 11.24
N LEU A 38 2.65 15.42 11.04
CA LEU A 38 2.07 16.29 12.06
C LEU A 38 1.04 15.56 12.92
N PHE A 39 0.36 14.57 12.33
CA PHE A 39 -0.70 13.80 12.97
C PHE A 39 -0.82 12.43 12.31
N ALA A 40 -1.10 11.41 13.11
CA ALA A 40 -1.45 10.06 12.65
C ALA A 40 -2.63 9.51 13.45
N ASN A 41 -3.48 8.71 12.82
CA ASN A 41 -4.61 8.05 13.47
C ASN A 41 -4.80 6.62 12.98
N ASP A 42 -5.05 5.71 13.90
CA ASP A 42 -5.55 4.36 13.60
C ASP A 42 -6.53 3.90 14.69
N PHE A 43 -7.53 3.12 14.30
CA PHE A 43 -8.53 2.57 15.22
C PHE A 43 -8.02 1.34 15.98
N ASP A 44 -7.16 0.51 15.35
CA ASP A 44 -6.70 -0.76 15.92
C ASP A 44 -5.53 -0.55 16.90
N PRO A 45 -5.71 -0.81 18.21
CA PRO A 45 -4.66 -0.60 19.20
C PRO A 45 -3.40 -1.46 18.97
N LYS A 46 -3.50 -2.60 18.29
CA LYS A 46 -2.34 -3.43 17.98
C LYS A 46 -1.49 -2.83 16.85
N LYS A 47 -2.16 -2.19 15.87
CA LYS A 47 -1.48 -1.46 14.80
C LYS A 47 -0.88 -0.17 15.34
N ALA A 48 -1.63 0.57 16.16
CA ALA A 48 -1.18 1.78 16.83
C ALA A 48 0.05 1.52 17.73
N ALA A 49 0.08 0.38 18.46
CA ALA A 49 1.26 -0.01 19.24
C ALA A 49 2.49 -0.24 18.34
N ALA A 50 2.34 -0.93 17.21
CA ALA A 50 3.43 -1.14 16.27
C ALA A 50 3.89 0.19 15.62
N TYR A 51 2.97 1.11 15.34
CA TYR A 51 3.31 2.46 14.90
C TYR A 51 4.16 3.18 15.93
N ALA A 52 3.70 3.19 17.20
CA ALA A 52 4.39 3.89 18.30
C ALA A 52 5.79 3.32 18.57
N GLU A 53 5.98 2.00 18.45
CA GLU A 53 7.30 1.36 18.59
C GLU A 53 8.32 1.80 17.54
N ASN A 54 7.87 2.17 16.34
CA ASN A 54 8.73 2.54 15.23
C ASN A 54 8.91 4.07 15.08
N TYR A 55 7.89 4.85 15.46
CA TYR A 55 7.83 6.29 15.15
C TYR A 55 7.53 7.19 16.34
N GLY A 56 7.36 6.61 17.55
CA GLY A 56 6.87 7.34 18.71
C GLY A 56 5.35 7.50 18.74
N ALA A 57 4.83 7.84 19.91
CA ALA A 57 3.40 8.00 20.15
C ALA A 57 2.92 9.46 20.11
N GLU A 58 3.84 10.43 20.03
CA GLU A 58 3.56 11.86 20.25
C GLU A 58 2.61 12.45 19.19
N ARG A 59 2.60 11.87 17.98
CA ARG A 59 1.78 12.33 16.87
C ARG A 59 0.64 11.34 16.55
N LEU A 60 0.50 10.26 17.33
CA LEU A 60 -0.45 9.18 17.09
C LEU A 60 -1.65 9.27 18.03
N VAL A 61 -2.84 9.28 17.44
CA VAL A 61 -4.10 9.10 18.18
C VAL A 61 -4.69 7.73 17.84
N CYS A 62 -4.72 6.83 18.81
CA CYS A 62 -5.40 5.54 18.69
C CYS A 62 -6.88 5.71 19.04
N GLY A 63 -7.77 5.62 18.06
CA GLY A 63 -9.20 5.79 18.26
C GLY A 63 -10.00 5.95 16.99
N ASP A 64 -11.31 6.06 17.17
CA ASP A 64 -12.25 6.23 16.07
C ASP A 64 -12.08 7.62 15.43
N VAL A 65 -11.91 7.66 14.11
CA VAL A 65 -11.81 8.90 13.36
C VAL A 65 -13.04 9.81 13.51
N HIS A 66 -14.19 9.23 13.81
CA HIS A 66 -15.44 9.97 14.06
C HIS A 66 -15.43 10.72 15.41
N ALA A 67 -14.58 10.31 16.35
CA ALA A 67 -14.41 10.99 17.64
C ALA A 67 -13.46 12.19 17.57
N LEU A 68 -12.78 12.38 16.43
CA LEU A 68 -11.83 13.45 16.22
C LEU A 68 -12.52 14.75 15.77
N SER A 69 -11.86 15.86 16.06
CA SER A 69 -12.22 17.21 15.61
C SER A 69 -11.04 17.87 14.90
N THR A 70 -11.26 19.00 14.25
CA THR A 70 -10.18 19.77 13.63
C THR A 70 -9.17 20.34 14.65
N ALA A 71 -9.57 20.47 15.92
CA ALA A 71 -8.68 20.87 17.00
C ALA A 71 -7.58 19.85 17.31
N ASP A 72 -7.83 18.56 17.00
CA ASP A 72 -6.85 17.48 17.17
C ASP A 72 -5.79 17.47 16.05
N LEU A 73 -6.00 18.25 14.99
CA LEU A 73 -5.13 18.32 13.82
C LEU A 73 -4.23 19.57 13.88
N PRO A 74 -2.96 19.45 14.33
CA PRO A 74 -2.11 20.62 14.59
C PRO A 74 -1.61 21.29 13.31
N GLY A 75 -1.58 22.61 13.30
CA GLY A 75 -1.01 23.40 12.21
C GLY A 75 -1.79 23.26 10.89
N ARG A 76 -1.08 23.33 9.77
CA ARG A 76 -1.62 23.10 8.42
C ARG A 76 -0.74 22.07 7.71
N ALA A 77 -1.31 20.91 7.40
CA ALA A 77 -0.64 19.93 6.55
C ALA A 77 -0.82 20.30 5.08
N MET A 78 0.21 20.07 4.27
CA MET A 78 0.12 20.17 2.81
C MET A 78 -0.46 18.90 2.19
N LEU A 79 -0.35 17.76 2.87
CA LEU A 79 -0.87 16.46 2.45
C LEU A 79 -1.79 15.88 3.52
N ALA A 80 -2.96 15.37 3.13
CA ALA A 80 -3.71 14.40 3.90
C ALA A 80 -3.66 13.06 3.20
N TRP A 81 -3.16 12.03 3.89
CA TRP A 81 -3.10 10.67 3.41
C TRP A 81 -4.11 9.81 4.15
N ALA A 82 -4.96 9.06 3.42
CA ALA A 82 -5.95 8.16 4.00
C ALA A 82 -5.88 6.79 3.31
N SER A 83 -5.39 5.76 4.04
CA SER A 83 -5.47 4.36 3.62
C SER A 83 -6.78 3.74 4.14
N SER A 84 -7.92 4.22 3.64
CA SER A 84 -9.23 3.88 4.18
C SER A 84 -9.62 2.42 3.93
N PRO A 85 -10.32 1.74 4.88
CA PRO A 85 -10.83 0.40 4.66
C PRO A 85 -11.76 0.32 3.45
N CYS A 86 -11.63 -0.76 2.65
CA CYS A 86 -12.36 -0.91 1.38
C CYS A 86 -13.88 -1.12 1.55
N GLN A 87 -14.32 -1.55 2.72
CA GLN A 87 -15.73 -1.81 3.01
C GLN A 87 -16.51 -0.55 3.37
N ASP A 88 -15.83 0.55 3.62
CA ASP A 88 -16.36 1.75 4.27
C ASP A 88 -16.70 2.91 3.31
N LEU A 89 -16.44 2.78 2.01
CA LEU A 89 -16.94 3.74 1.00
C LEU A 89 -18.40 3.47 0.59
N SER A 90 -19.02 2.45 1.17
CA SER A 90 -20.42 2.10 0.94
C SER A 90 -21.34 3.20 1.48
N LEU A 91 -21.90 4.01 0.59
CA LEU A 91 -22.92 5.04 0.89
C LEU A 91 -24.24 4.48 1.45
N ALA A 92 -24.41 3.16 1.54
CA ALA A 92 -25.60 2.51 2.04
C ALA A 92 -25.25 1.33 2.95
N GLY A 93 -25.09 1.61 4.25
CA GLY A 93 -25.40 0.59 5.24
C GLY A 93 -26.83 0.08 4.96
N LYS A 94 -27.03 -1.24 4.88
CA LYS A 94 -28.34 -1.87 4.76
C LYS A 94 -29.29 -1.20 5.76
N ARG A 95 -30.33 -0.47 5.28
CA ARG A 95 -31.49 0.05 6.00
C ARG A 95 -31.40 1.39 6.76
N GLY A 96 -30.48 2.30 6.49
CA GLY A 96 -30.34 3.51 7.31
C GLY A 96 -30.44 4.87 6.61
N GLY A 97 -30.81 4.99 5.33
CA GLY A 97 -30.92 6.28 4.65
C GLY A 97 -29.63 7.14 4.76
N LEU A 98 -29.76 8.47 4.77
CA LEU A 98 -28.64 9.43 4.92
C LEU A 98 -27.82 9.27 6.21
N ALA A 99 -28.39 8.68 7.27
CA ALA A 99 -27.69 8.41 8.54
C ALA A 99 -26.73 7.22 8.44
N GLY A 100 -27.05 6.17 7.65
CA GLY A 100 -26.17 5.03 7.42
C GLY A 100 -24.98 5.34 6.49
N ALA A 101 -25.12 6.32 5.61
CA ALA A 101 -24.04 6.75 4.72
C ALA A 101 -22.89 7.50 5.47
N ARG A 102 -23.19 8.10 6.62
CA ARG A 102 -22.22 8.84 7.43
C ARG A 102 -21.41 7.98 8.41
N SER A 103 -21.70 6.69 8.51
CA SER A 103 -21.09 5.79 9.49
C SER A 103 -19.81 5.11 9.01
N SER A 104 -19.35 5.32 7.75
CA SER A 104 -18.10 4.73 7.29
C SER A 104 -16.90 5.54 7.74
N ALA A 105 -15.79 4.89 8.06
CA ALA A 105 -14.56 5.54 8.51
C ALA A 105 -14.07 6.62 7.52
N PHE A 106 -14.24 6.40 6.21
CA PHE A 106 -13.93 7.41 5.20
C PHE A 106 -14.72 8.72 5.40
N PHE A 107 -15.99 8.65 5.79
CA PHE A 107 -16.78 9.87 6.01
C PHE A 107 -16.39 10.60 7.30
N GLY A 108 -15.87 9.88 8.32
CA GLY A 108 -15.23 10.52 9.48
C GLY A 108 -14.01 11.35 9.05
N PHE A 109 -13.10 10.76 8.26
CA PHE A 109 -11.99 11.46 7.65
C PHE A 109 -12.47 12.67 6.82
N TRP A 110 -13.48 12.49 5.95
CA TRP A 110 -13.97 13.55 5.10
C TRP A 110 -14.60 14.71 5.89
N THR A 111 -15.30 14.42 6.97
CA THR A 111 -15.84 15.45 7.88
C THR A 111 -14.73 16.34 8.47
N LEU A 112 -13.59 15.75 8.85
CA LEU A 112 -12.41 16.50 9.28
C LEU A 112 -11.86 17.36 8.15
N MET A 113 -11.78 16.84 6.93
CA MET A 113 -11.33 17.64 5.77
C MET A 113 -12.27 18.81 5.48
N GLN A 114 -13.58 18.63 5.58
CA GLN A 114 -14.57 19.72 5.44
C GLN A 114 -14.38 20.78 6.53
N GLY A 115 -14.14 20.37 7.78
CA GLY A 115 -13.82 21.30 8.87
C GLY A 115 -12.56 22.11 8.59
N LEU A 116 -11.48 21.46 8.16
CA LEU A 116 -10.23 22.16 7.78
C LEU A 116 -10.41 23.10 6.58
N ILE A 117 -11.28 22.72 5.62
CA ILE A 117 -11.63 23.62 4.49
C ILE A 117 -12.33 24.88 5.01
N ALA A 118 -13.30 24.73 5.90
CA ALA A 118 -14.03 25.83 6.49
C ALA A 118 -13.14 26.77 7.31
N GLU A 119 -12.12 26.22 7.98
CA GLU A 119 -11.12 26.97 8.77
C GLU A 119 -10.01 27.60 7.89
N GLY A 120 -9.99 27.41 6.58
CA GLY A 120 -8.90 27.88 5.71
C GLY A 120 -7.59 27.09 5.86
N ARG A 121 -7.62 25.92 6.50
CA ARG A 121 -6.48 25.03 6.76
C ARG A 121 -6.48 23.80 5.84
N ALA A 122 -7.25 23.80 4.76
CA ALA A 122 -7.36 22.67 3.85
C ALA A 122 -5.98 22.20 3.38
N PRO A 123 -5.72 20.86 3.33
CA PRO A 123 -4.53 20.32 2.68
C PRO A 123 -4.49 20.68 1.20
N ASP A 124 -3.31 20.97 0.68
CA ASP A 124 -3.15 21.26 -0.76
C ASP A 124 -3.39 20.00 -1.60
N VAL A 125 -3.03 18.84 -1.06
CA VAL A 125 -3.16 17.53 -1.68
C VAL A 125 -3.84 16.55 -0.74
N ILE A 126 -4.76 15.73 -1.27
CA ILE A 126 -5.34 14.58 -0.58
C ILE A 126 -5.00 13.33 -1.39
N VAL A 127 -4.54 12.28 -0.70
CA VAL A 127 -4.38 10.94 -1.28
C VAL A 127 -5.30 9.98 -0.53
N VAL A 128 -6.14 9.26 -1.29
CA VAL A 128 -6.91 8.13 -0.77
C VAL A 128 -6.39 6.85 -1.41
N GLU A 129 -5.77 6.00 -0.60
CA GLU A 129 -5.30 4.67 -1.02
C GLU A 129 -6.40 3.65 -0.75
N ASN A 130 -6.61 2.72 -1.70
CA ASN A 130 -7.57 1.64 -1.55
C ASN A 130 -7.23 0.43 -2.46
N VAL A 131 -7.98 -0.65 -2.30
CA VAL A 131 -7.92 -1.79 -3.23
C VAL A 131 -8.57 -1.44 -4.57
N THR A 132 -8.11 -2.08 -5.65
CA THR A 132 -8.64 -1.85 -7.01
C THR A 132 -10.11 -2.25 -7.17
N GLY A 133 -10.65 -3.06 -6.25
CA GLY A 133 -12.06 -3.40 -6.22
C GLY A 133 -13.00 -2.20 -6.09
N LEU A 134 -12.53 -1.07 -5.56
CA LEU A 134 -13.29 0.17 -5.46
C LEU A 134 -13.77 0.68 -6.83
N PHE A 135 -13.01 0.48 -7.89
CA PHE A 135 -13.41 0.90 -9.25
C PHE A 135 -14.74 0.29 -9.70
N THR A 136 -15.09 -0.90 -9.20
CA THR A 136 -16.28 -1.66 -9.63
C THR A 136 -17.26 -1.90 -8.49
N SER A 137 -16.94 -1.47 -7.28
CA SER A 137 -17.82 -1.63 -6.12
C SER A 137 -19.19 -1.00 -6.40
N ARG A 138 -20.26 -1.77 -6.17
CA ARG A 138 -21.64 -1.40 -6.47
C ARG A 138 -21.83 -0.80 -7.88
N GLY A 139 -21.24 -1.45 -8.88
CA GLY A 139 -21.30 -0.96 -10.27
C GLY A 139 -20.53 0.33 -10.54
N GLY A 140 -19.63 0.75 -9.62
CA GLY A 140 -18.85 1.99 -9.70
C GLY A 140 -19.41 3.15 -8.88
N ALA A 141 -20.52 2.95 -8.18
CA ALA A 141 -21.16 4.00 -7.37
C ALA A 141 -20.26 4.52 -6.25
N ASP A 142 -19.46 3.64 -5.61
CA ASP A 142 -18.55 4.03 -4.53
C ASP A 142 -17.40 4.89 -5.05
N PHE A 143 -16.85 4.56 -6.21
CA PHE A 143 -15.83 5.37 -6.86
C PHE A 143 -16.38 6.75 -7.27
N THR A 144 -17.58 6.80 -7.82
CA THR A 144 -18.27 8.04 -8.18
C THR A 144 -18.52 8.92 -6.94
N ALA A 145 -18.92 8.32 -5.81
CA ALA A 145 -19.13 9.03 -4.56
C ALA A 145 -17.82 9.66 -4.03
N LEU A 146 -16.71 8.92 -4.07
CA LEU A 146 -15.38 9.45 -3.73
C LEU A 146 -15.04 10.67 -4.60
N CYS A 147 -15.22 10.56 -5.92
CA CYS A 147 -14.97 11.68 -6.83
C CYS A 147 -15.87 12.89 -6.51
N ARG A 148 -17.11 12.67 -6.13
CA ARG A 148 -18.08 13.72 -5.82
C ARG A 148 -17.69 14.51 -4.58
N VAL A 149 -17.37 13.84 -3.48
CA VAL A 149 -16.99 14.55 -2.24
C VAL A 149 -15.70 15.36 -2.43
N LEU A 150 -14.73 14.85 -3.20
CA LEU A 150 -13.52 15.60 -3.54
C LEU A 150 -13.84 16.83 -4.38
N SER A 151 -14.73 16.70 -5.38
CA SER A 151 -15.20 17.82 -6.21
C SER A 151 -15.91 18.90 -5.39
N GLU A 152 -16.79 18.49 -4.49
CA GLU A 152 -17.54 19.39 -3.57
C GLU A 152 -16.58 20.11 -2.60
N GLY A 153 -15.49 19.46 -2.16
CA GLY A 153 -14.42 20.07 -1.39
C GLY A 153 -13.51 21.04 -2.16
N GLY A 154 -13.80 21.26 -3.45
CA GLY A 154 -13.04 22.19 -4.30
C GLY A 154 -11.78 21.59 -4.93
N TYR A 155 -11.60 20.26 -4.88
CA TYR A 155 -10.45 19.59 -5.46
C TYR A 155 -10.69 19.20 -6.93
N ARG A 156 -9.60 19.22 -7.71
CA ARG A 156 -9.45 18.43 -8.94
C ARG A 156 -8.81 17.10 -8.56
N PHE A 157 -9.06 16.03 -9.30
CA PHE A 157 -8.61 14.70 -8.90
C PHE A 157 -8.36 13.80 -10.10
N GLY A 158 -7.60 12.76 -9.87
CA GLY A 158 -7.38 11.66 -10.79
C GLY A 158 -6.89 10.43 -10.06
N ALA A 159 -7.18 9.25 -10.60
CA ALA A 159 -6.76 8.00 -10.02
C ALA A 159 -5.64 7.35 -10.83
N VAL A 160 -4.71 6.69 -10.13
CA VAL A 160 -3.72 5.79 -10.72
C VAL A 160 -3.83 4.41 -10.08
N GLU A 161 -3.55 3.36 -10.83
CA GLU A 161 -3.36 2.00 -10.30
C GLU A 161 -1.87 1.69 -10.34
N LEU A 162 -1.26 1.50 -9.16
CA LEU A 162 0.15 1.16 -9.04
C LEU A 162 0.28 -0.23 -8.43
N ASP A 163 1.11 -1.09 -9.05
CA ASP A 163 1.44 -2.40 -8.51
C ASP A 163 2.82 -2.35 -7.83
N ALA A 164 2.90 -2.89 -6.61
CA ALA A 164 4.17 -3.05 -5.89
C ALA A 164 5.18 -3.88 -6.71
N GLU A 165 4.73 -4.70 -7.65
CA GLU A 165 5.56 -5.50 -8.53
C GLU A 165 6.59 -4.67 -9.31
N ALA A 166 6.31 -3.40 -9.54
CA ALA A 166 7.28 -2.48 -10.16
C ALA A 166 8.54 -2.26 -9.31
N HIS A 167 8.48 -2.50 -8.01
CA HIS A 167 9.56 -2.22 -7.04
C HIS A 167 9.99 -3.44 -6.23
N LEU A 168 9.03 -4.30 -5.87
CA LEU A 168 9.18 -5.42 -4.94
C LEU A 168 8.73 -6.72 -5.62
N PRO A 169 9.25 -7.87 -5.21
CA PRO A 169 8.79 -9.14 -5.75
C PRO A 169 7.42 -9.56 -5.17
N GLN A 170 6.44 -8.67 -5.23
CA GLN A 170 5.08 -8.89 -4.78
C GLN A 170 4.07 -8.26 -5.74
N SER A 171 3.15 -9.03 -6.28
CA SER A 171 2.01 -8.49 -7.02
C SER A 171 0.98 -7.95 -6.03
N ARG A 172 0.89 -6.61 -5.92
CA ARG A 172 -0.01 -5.89 -5.01
C ARG A 172 -0.52 -4.60 -5.67
N PRO A 173 -1.47 -4.71 -6.62
CA PRO A 173 -2.07 -3.54 -7.23
C PRO A 173 -2.95 -2.77 -6.24
N ARG A 174 -2.82 -1.45 -6.24
CA ARG A 174 -3.60 -0.51 -5.42
C ARG A 174 -4.05 0.68 -6.24
N LEU A 175 -5.24 1.14 -5.90
CA LEU A 175 -5.78 2.42 -6.34
C LEU A 175 -5.20 3.53 -5.46
N PHE A 176 -4.73 4.60 -6.10
CA PHE A 176 -4.44 5.87 -5.44
C PHE A 176 -5.29 6.94 -6.12
N MET A 177 -6.23 7.52 -5.38
CA MET A 177 -6.94 8.72 -5.78
C MET A 177 -6.13 9.92 -5.28
N ILE A 178 -5.64 10.74 -6.18
CA ILE A 178 -4.86 11.95 -5.85
C ILE A 178 -5.72 13.16 -6.20
N ALA A 179 -5.92 14.03 -5.22
CA ALA A 179 -6.70 15.24 -5.38
C ALA A 179 -5.87 16.47 -5.00
N CYS A 180 -5.97 17.56 -5.75
CA CYS A 180 -5.25 18.80 -5.48
C CYS A 180 -6.18 20.02 -5.61
N ARG A 181 -5.95 21.05 -4.79
CA ARG A 181 -6.74 22.29 -4.83
C ARG A 181 -6.25 23.23 -5.93
N ASN A 182 -4.96 23.38 -6.05
CA ASN A 182 -4.32 24.23 -7.04
C ASN A 182 -4.28 23.54 -8.40
N ALA A 183 -4.20 24.35 -9.47
CA ALA A 183 -3.96 23.80 -10.79
C ALA A 183 -2.60 23.07 -10.82
N PRO A 184 -2.56 21.79 -11.21
CA PRO A 184 -1.30 21.05 -11.23
C PRO A 184 -0.38 21.58 -12.33
N PRO A 185 0.95 21.55 -12.14
CA PRO A 185 1.91 21.83 -13.20
C PRO A 185 1.66 20.96 -14.45
N ALA A 186 1.76 21.53 -15.64
CA ALA A 186 1.54 20.82 -16.91
C ALA A 186 2.45 19.57 -17.06
N ALA A 187 3.66 19.59 -16.50
CA ALA A 187 4.57 18.46 -16.50
C ALA A 187 4.03 17.23 -15.76
N LEU A 188 3.11 17.42 -14.81
CA LEU A 188 2.51 16.34 -14.01
C LEU A 188 1.17 15.84 -14.57
N THR A 189 0.73 16.38 -15.71
CA THR A 189 -0.55 16.03 -16.34
C THR A 189 -0.36 15.53 -17.75
N ALA A 190 -1.32 14.76 -18.24
CA ALA A 190 -1.37 14.28 -19.61
C ALA A 190 -2.75 14.57 -20.22
N PRO A 191 -2.87 14.77 -21.55
CA PRO A 191 -4.15 14.98 -22.22
C PRO A 191 -4.98 13.68 -22.32
N ALA A 192 -4.35 12.52 -22.12
CA ALA A 192 -4.95 11.19 -22.25
C ALA A 192 -4.34 10.21 -21.22
N PRO A 193 -4.99 9.05 -21.01
CA PRO A 193 -4.48 8.03 -20.11
C PRO A 193 -3.02 7.62 -20.42
N GLN A 194 -2.22 7.40 -19.38
CA GLN A 194 -0.86 6.86 -19.46
C GLN A 194 -0.93 5.37 -19.09
N PRO A 195 -0.56 4.42 -19.97
CA PRO A 195 -0.77 2.98 -19.75
C PRO A 195 -0.17 2.43 -18.46
N ASP A 196 0.99 2.95 -18.04
CA ASP A 196 1.70 2.51 -16.82
C ASP A 196 1.01 2.97 -15.51
N LEU A 197 0.08 3.91 -15.59
CA LEU A 197 -0.60 4.52 -14.44
C LEU A 197 -2.12 4.29 -14.50
N HIS A 198 -2.68 4.29 -15.71
CA HIS A 198 -4.11 4.27 -15.95
C HIS A 198 -4.50 2.98 -16.66
N THR A 199 -4.62 1.90 -15.86
CA THR A 199 -5.09 0.61 -16.37
C THR A 199 -6.49 0.72 -16.98
N GLN A 200 -6.91 -0.31 -17.69
CA GLN A 200 -8.29 -0.36 -18.26
C GLN A 200 -9.37 -0.17 -17.17
N LYS A 201 -9.09 -0.55 -15.92
CA LYS A 201 -10.04 -0.31 -14.81
C LYS A 201 -10.17 1.16 -14.49
N VAL A 202 -9.07 1.91 -14.46
CA VAL A 202 -9.06 3.38 -14.23
C VAL A 202 -9.79 4.07 -15.37
N VAL A 203 -9.47 3.73 -16.62
CA VAL A 203 -10.11 4.32 -17.82
C VAL A 203 -11.63 4.05 -17.83
N ALA A 204 -12.03 2.81 -17.58
CA ALA A 204 -13.43 2.42 -17.53
C ALA A 204 -14.17 3.06 -16.33
N ALA A 205 -13.51 3.29 -15.20
CA ALA A 205 -14.10 3.98 -14.06
C ALA A 205 -14.30 5.47 -14.37
N GLN A 206 -13.33 6.15 -14.98
CA GLN A 206 -13.42 7.53 -15.40
C GLN A 206 -14.54 7.75 -16.45
N ALA A 207 -14.65 6.85 -17.44
CA ALA A 207 -15.67 6.94 -18.48
C ALA A 207 -17.12 6.84 -17.96
N ARG A 208 -17.32 6.27 -16.75
CA ARG A 208 -18.64 6.20 -16.10
C ARG A 208 -18.99 7.42 -15.25
N LEU A 209 -18.04 8.33 -15.04
CA LEU A 209 -18.28 9.52 -14.22
C LEU A 209 -19.27 10.49 -14.92
N PRO A 210 -20.14 11.16 -14.17
CA PRO A 210 -20.91 12.30 -14.65
C PRO A 210 -20.03 13.40 -15.25
N LYS A 211 -20.56 14.16 -16.22
CA LYS A 211 -19.81 15.17 -16.97
C LYS A 211 -19.16 16.24 -16.07
N ASP A 212 -19.84 16.64 -14.99
CA ASP A 212 -19.34 17.62 -14.01
C ASP A 212 -18.08 17.09 -13.28
N LEU A 213 -18.03 15.80 -12.99
CA LEU A 213 -16.86 15.16 -12.37
C LEU A 213 -15.74 14.93 -13.40
N VAL A 214 -16.08 14.56 -14.65
CA VAL A 214 -15.10 14.44 -15.72
C VAL A 214 -14.38 15.78 -15.97
N ALA A 215 -15.07 16.91 -15.86
CA ALA A 215 -14.48 18.26 -16.01
C ALA A 215 -13.42 18.58 -14.92
N ARG A 216 -13.43 17.85 -13.81
CA ARG A 216 -12.46 17.96 -12.72
C ARG A 216 -11.38 16.89 -12.75
N TRP A 217 -11.49 15.92 -13.66
CA TRP A 217 -10.58 14.80 -13.77
C TRP A 217 -9.21 15.22 -14.31
N ILE A 218 -8.15 14.58 -13.77
CA ILE A 218 -6.76 14.76 -14.20
C ILE A 218 -6.20 13.40 -14.59
N TRP A 219 -5.62 13.31 -15.77
CA TRP A 219 -4.74 12.21 -16.13
C TRP A 219 -3.34 12.56 -15.64
N TRP A 220 -2.89 11.87 -14.58
CA TRP A 220 -1.58 12.12 -13.98
C TRP A 220 -0.45 11.64 -14.89
N ARG A 221 0.67 12.33 -14.81
CA ARG A 221 1.93 11.92 -15.43
C ARG A 221 2.98 11.77 -14.35
N MET A 222 3.71 10.63 -14.38
CA MET A 222 4.85 10.35 -13.51
C MET A 222 6.02 9.87 -14.38
N ALA A 223 7.26 10.04 -13.88
CA ALA A 223 8.43 9.46 -14.53
C ALA A 223 8.29 7.92 -14.60
N PRO A 224 8.80 7.27 -15.67
CA PRO A 224 8.83 5.83 -15.79
C PRO A 224 9.49 5.19 -14.56
N CYS A 225 8.98 4.03 -14.13
CA CYS A 225 9.59 3.26 -13.06
C CYS A 225 10.81 2.51 -13.60
N PRO A 226 11.99 2.58 -12.95
CA PRO A 226 13.10 1.70 -13.29
C PRO A 226 12.70 0.23 -13.17
N ALA A 227 13.27 -0.63 -14.01
CA ALA A 227 13.01 -2.06 -13.94
C ALA A 227 13.43 -2.61 -12.57
N ARG A 228 12.57 -3.43 -11.97
CA ARG A 228 12.86 -4.13 -10.71
C ARG A 228 13.96 -5.18 -10.95
N ASN A 229 14.95 -5.20 -10.07
CA ASN A 229 16.06 -6.16 -10.07
C ASN A 229 16.05 -7.08 -8.83
N LEU A 230 14.94 -7.15 -8.10
CA LEU A 230 14.78 -7.88 -6.84
C LEU A 230 13.80 -9.04 -7.05
N TYR A 231 14.16 -10.25 -6.59
CA TYR A 231 13.35 -11.46 -6.68
C TYR A 231 12.95 -11.94 -5.29
N LEU A 232 11.93 -12.81 -5.20
CA LEU A 232 11.48 -13.39 -3.94
C LEU A 232 12.63 -14.11 -3.21
N SER A 233 13.51 -14.79 -3.94
CA SER A 233 14.69 -15.46 -3.38
C SER A 233 15.61 -14.53 -2.57
N ASP A 234 15.68 -13.26 -2.96
CA ASP A 234 16.60 -12.28 -2.38
C ASP A 234 16.09 -11.75 -1.03
N LEU A 235 14.83 -11.99 -0.72
CA LEU A 235 14.16 -11.53 0.50
C LEU A 235 14.03 -12.62 1.57
N LEU A 236 14.37 -13.85 1.24
CA LEU A 236 14.23 -14.96 2.18
C LEU A 236 15.24 -14.87 3.31
N GLU A 237 14.79 -15.27 4.50
CA GLU A 237 15.66 -15.49 5.64
C GLU A 237 16.52 -16.75 5.44
N PRO A 238 17.71 -16.84 6.05
CA PRO A 238 18.54 -18.03 6.04
C PRO A 238 17.79 -19.29 6.50
N ASP A 239 18.13 -20.43 5.93
CA ASP A 239 17.44 -21.71 6.16
C ASP A 239 17.45 -22.16 7.63
N ASP A 240 18.47 -21.77 8.39
CA ASP A 240 18.65 -22.08 9.82
C ASP A 240 17.85 -21.15 10.75
N GLN A 241 17.34 -20.03 10.23
CA GLN A 241 16.54 -19.07 10.99
C GLN A 241 15.02 -19.28 10.81
N VAL A 242 14.62 -20.24 9.98
CA VAL A 242 13.22 -20.48 9.62
C VAL A 242 12.78 -21.89 9.95
N ARG A 243 11.48 -22.05 10.25
CA ARG A 243 10.92 -23.37 10.54
C ARG A 243 10.36 -24.02 9.27
N TRP A 244 10.99 -25.11 8.83
CA TRP A 244 10.53 -25.92 7.72
C TRP A 244 9.40 -26.85 8.11
N MET A 245 8.54 -27.20 7.18
CA MET A 245 7.60 -28.32 7.30
C MET A 245 8.36 -29.63 7.23
N ASP A 246 7.79 -30.68 7.85
CA ASP A 246 8.20 -32.04 7.58
C ASP A 246 7.85 -32.45 6.14
N GLU A 247 8.40 -33.57 5.70
CA GLU A 247 8.16 -34.07 4.33
C GLU A 247 6.67 -34.30 4.06
N ALA A 248 5.93 -34.83 5.04
CA ALA A 248 4.49 -35.06 4.92
C ALA A 248 3.71 -33.75 4.77
N GLY A 249 4.10 -32.69 5.48
CA GLY A 249 3.52 -31.36 5.35
C GLY A 249 3.78 -30.72 3.97
N ALA A 250 5.02 -30.81 3.49
CA ALA A 250 5.40 -30.36 2.17
C ALA A 250 4.66 -31.13 1.07
N ALA A 251 4.59 -32.47 1.18
CA ALA A 251 3.84 -33.30 0.24
C ALA A 251 2.33 -32.96 0.22
N ARG A 252 1.72 -32.73 1.38
CA ARG A 252 0.33 -32.25 1.48
C ARG A 252 0.12 -30.91 0.80
N LEU A 253 1.05 -29.95 0.95
CA LEU A 253 0.94 -28.68 0.26
C LEU A 253 1.01 -28.84 -1.25
N VAL A 254 1.93 -29.68 -1.73
CA VAL A 254 2.12 -30.00 -3.15
C VAL A 254 0.92 -30.75 -3.74
N SER A 255 0.28 -31.65 -2.98
CA SER A 255 -0.93 -32.38 -3.43
C SER A 255 -2.14 -31.46 -3.67
N LEU A 256 -2.16 -30.27 -3.09
CA LEU A 256 -3.21 -29.26 -3.31
C LEU A 256 -3.01 -28.45 -4.60
N LEU A 257 -1.87 -28.57 -5.29
CA LEU A 257 -1.60 -27.82 -6.53
C LEU A 257 -2.54 -28.27 -7.64
N ALA A 258 -2.97 -27.31 -8.46
CA ALA A 258 -3.70 -27.61 -9.68
C ALA A 258 -2.80 -28.39 -10.68
N PRO A 259 -3.36 -29.24 -11.56
CA PRO A 259 -2.58 -30.11 -12.44
C PRO A 259 -1.50 -29.39 -13.25
N LEU A 260 -1.82 -28.23 -13.83
CA LEU A 260 -0.85 -27.42 -14.58
C LEU A 260 0.33 -26.94 -13.72
N GLN A 261 0.05 -26.55 -12.48
CA GLN A 261 1.10 -26.08 -11.57
C GLN A 261 1.93 -27.22 -11.01
N ARG A 262 1.31 -28.39 -10.85
CA ARG A 262 2.03 -29.63 -10.53
C ARG A 262 2.99 -30.00 -11.64
N LEU A 263 2.55 -29.99 -12.89
CA LEU A 263 3.39 -30.26 -14.06
C LEU A 263 4.59 -29.31 -14.12
N ARG A 264 4.39 -28.01 -13.87
CA ARG A 264 5.48 -27.03 -13.81
C ARG A 264 6.48 -27.34 -12.70
N LEU A 265 6.00 -27.76 -11.53
CA LEU A 265 6.87 -28.16 -10.42
C LEU A 265 7.70 -29.40 -10.81
N ASP A 266 7.08 -30.40 -11.43
CA ASP A 266 7.75 -31.63 -11.87
C ASP A 266 8.86 -31.32 -12.89
N GLN A 267 8.63 -30.43 -13.84
CA GLN A 267 9.65 -29.93 -14.79
C GLN A 267 10.82 -29.22 -14.07
N ILE A 268 10.52 -28.42 -13.03
CA ILE A 268 11.57 -27.77 -12.22
C ILE A 268 12.40 -28.79 -11.46
N LEU A 269 11.79 -29.84 -10.94
CA LEU A 269 12.46 -30.90 -10.21
C LEU A 269 13.37 -31.75 -11.13
N GLU A 270 12.91 -32.04 -12.35
CA GLU A 270 13.70 -32.72 -13.37
C GLU A 270 14.94 -31.91 -13.77
N ALA A 271 14.81 -30.62 -13.91
CA ALA A 271 15.92 -29.72 -14.23
C ALA A 271 16.97 -29.61 -13.10
N LYS A 272 16.68 -30.11 -11.89
CA LYS A 272 17.54 -30.11 -10.69
C LYS A 272 18.10 -28.73 -10.28
N THR A 273 17.62 -27.64 -10.90
CA THR A 273 18.02 -26.26 -10.56
C THR A 273 17.25 -25.79 -9.33
N ARG A 274 17.90 -24.97 -8.50
CA ARG A 274 17.21 -24.33 -7.38
C ARG A 274 16.19 -23.31 -7.90
N ARG A 275 14.93 -23.48 -7.49
CA ARG A 275 13.84 -22.54 -7.78
C ARG A 275 13.05 -22.25 -6.52
N VAL A 276 12.77 -20.98 -6.31
CA VAL A 276 11.90 -20.49 -5.22
C VAL A 276 10.53 -20.18 -5.80
N GLY A 277 9.50 -20.74 -5.19
CA GLY A 277 8.11 -20.46 -5.52
C GLY A 277 7.35 -19.88 -4.34
N ALA A 278 6.42 -18.98 -4.63
CA ALA A 278 5.39 -18.55 -3.68
C ALA A 278 4.13 -19.40 -3.87
N VAL A 279 3.56 -19.87 -2.77
CA VAL A 279 2.34 -20.69 -2.78
C VAL A 279 1.32 -20.08 -1.84
N PHE A 280 0.09 -20.02 -2.27
CA PHE A 280 -1.04 -19.63 -1.44
C PHE A 280 -2.20 -20.61 -1.62
N ARG A 281 -2.98 -20.80 -0.55
CA ARG A 281 -4.14 -21.69 -0.57
C ARG A 281 -5.41 -20.87 -0.78
N ARG A 282 -6.34 -21.44 -1.53
CA ARG A 282 -7.70 -20.89 -1.72
C ARG A 282 -8.73 -21.98 -1.54
N THR A 283 -9.85 -21.65 -0.93
CA THR A 283 -11.03 -22.49 -0.95
C THR A 283 -11.82 -22.18 -2.22
N ARG A 284 -12.10 -23.19 -3.03
CA ARG A 284 -12.88 -23.08 -4.26
C ARG A 284 -14.16 -23.89 -4.10
N PRO A 285 -15.30 -23.39 -4.60
CA PRO A 285 -16.50 -24.21 -4.70
C PRO A 285 -16.27 -25.38 -5.66
N SER A 286 -16.78 -26.57 -5.32
CA SER A 286 -16.86 -27.71 -6.20
C SER A 286 -18.22 -28.41 -6.05
N ALA A 287 -18.55 -29.33 -6.96
CA ALA A 287 -19.80 -30.09 -6.88
C ALA A 287 -19.93 -30.91 -5.58
N ALA A 288 -18.80 -31.31 -4.98
CA ALA A 288 -18.74 -32.04 -3.72
C ALA A 288 -18.60 -31.17 -2.48
N GLY A 289 -18.74 -29.83 -2.61
CA GLY A 289 -18.54 -28.85 -1.53
C GLY A 289 -17.24 -28.05 -1.67
N PRO A 290 -16.92 -27.19 -0.69
CA PRO A 290 -15.73 -26.35 -0.73
C PRO A 290 -14.46 -27.18 -0.69
N VAL A 291 -13.56 -27.02 -1.68
CA VAL A 291 -12.27 -27.72 -1.78
C VAL A 291 -11.13 -26.73 -1.65
N GLN A 292 -10.15 -27.07 -0.80
CA GLN A 292 -8.92 -26.31 -0.69
C GLN A 292 -8.00 -26.64 -1.87
N ARG A 293 -7.51 -25.59 -2.55
CA ARG A 293 -6.52 -25.66 -3.63
C ARG A 293 -5.33 -24.80 -3.30
N ALA A 294 -4.15 -25.19 -3.74
CA ALA A 294 -2.96 -24.36 -3.71
C ALA A 294 -2.65 -23.84 -5.12
N GLU A 295 -2.23 -22.59 -5.19
CA GLU A 295 -1.74 -21.95 -6.40
C GLU A 295 -0.26 -21.59 -6.17
N ALA A 296 0.63 -22.09 -7.03
CA ALA A 296 2.06 -21.82 -6.97
C ALA A 296 2.50 -20.94 -8.14
N ARG A 297 3.46 -20.05 -7.91
CA ARG A 297 4.14 -19.29 -8.95
C ARG A 297 5.64 -19.37 -8.76
N PHE A 298 6.40 -19.51 -9.87
CA PHE A 298 7.85 -19.68 -9.89
C PHE A 298 8.55 -18.59 -10.74
N ASP A 299 7.90 -17.47 -10.93
CA ASP A 299 8.37 -16.30 -11.68
C ASP A 299 9.14 -15.30 -10.83
N GLY A 300 9.55 -15.69 -9.63
CA GLY A 300 10.28 -14.86 -8.69
C GLY A 300 9.44 -13.85 -7.93
N LEU A 301 8.10 -13.98 -7.99
CA LEU A 301 7.16 -13.08 -7.31
C LEU A 301 6.36 -13.81 -6.25
N ALA A 302 6.02 -13.09 -5.18
CA ALA A 302 4.97 -13.46 -4.23
C ALA A 302 3.60 -12.94 -4.69
N GLY A 303 2.53 -13.60 -4.25
CA GLY A 303 1.18 -13.06 -4.38
C GLY A 303 0.96 -11.88 -3.41
N CYS A 304 -0.18 -11.19 -3.56
CA CYS A 304 -0.57 -10.13 -2.64
C CYS A 304 -0.65 -10.66 -1.20
N LEU A 305 0.09 -10.07 -0.28
CA LEU A 305 -0.09 -10.32 1.15
C LEU A 305 -1.50 -9.88 1.55
N ARG A 306 -2.18 -10.73 2.29
CA ARG A 306 -3.54 -10.49 2.78
C ARG A 306 -3.58 -10.69 4.28
N THR A 307 -4.50 -10.03 4.93
CA THR A 307 -4.85 -10.28 6.32
C THR A 307 -5.23 -11.75 6.50
N PRO A 308 -4.63 -12.49 7.45
CA PRO A 308 -4.97 -13.88 7.70
C PRO A 308 -6.40 -14.02 8.26
N GLY A 309 -7.39 -14.11 7.39
CA GLY A 309 -8.75 -14.52 7.75
C GLY A 309 -8.86 -16.03 7.66
N GLY A 310 -8.77 -16.74 8.80
CA GLY A 310 -8.98 -18.19 8.83
C GLY A 310 -7.99 -19.02 8.01
N GLY A 311 -6.73 -19.08 8.37
CA GLY A 311 -5.75 -20.09 7.92
C GLY A 311 -5.37 -20.19 6.42
N SER A 312 -6.27 -19.85 5.51
CA SER A 312 -6.07 -20.04 4.06
C SER A 312 -5.33 -18.89 3.36
N SER A 313 -5.26 -17.71 3.97
CA SER A 313 -4.65 -16.51 3.36
C SER A 313 -3.15 -16.36 3.61
N ARG A 314 -2.54 -17.24 4.43
CA ARG A 314 -1.10 -17.26 4.63
C ARG A 314 -0.37 -17.75 3.38
N GLN A 315 0.71 -17.08 3.01
CA GLN A 315 1.57 -17.53 1.93
C GLN A 315 2.63 -18.51 2.43
N PHE A 316 3.08 -19.36 1.52
CA PHE A 316 4.13 -20.33 1.75
C PHE A 316 5.26 -20.09 0.75
N VAL A 317 6.47 -20.38 1.17
CA VAL A 317 7.64 -20.50 0.32
C VAL A 317 7.82 -21.99 0.00
N LEU A 318 8.03 -22.30 -1.28
CA LEU A 318 8.36 -23.64 -1.77
C LEU A 318 9.73 -23.55 -2.45
N ILE A 319 10.67 -24.38 -2.02
CA ILE A 319 11.99 -24.49 -2.66
C ILE A 319 12.11 -25.86 -3.29
N ALA A 320 12.29 -25.87 -4.61
CA ALA A 320 12.64 -27.04 -5.38
C ALA A 320 14.15 -27.00 -5.65
N GLU A 321 14.89 -28.02 -5.23
CA GLU A 321 16.35 -28.11 -5.36
C GLU A 321 16.81 -29.56 -5.33
N GLY A 322 17.70 -29.95 -6.24
CA GLY A 322 18.27 -31.30 -6.30
C GLY A 322 17.25 -32.41 -6.44
N GLY A 323 16.10 -32.16 -7.09
CA GLY A 323 15.00 -33.12 -7.21
C GLY A 323 14.11 -33.25 -5.98
N LYS A 324 14.32 -32.42 -4.93
CA LYS A 324 13.55 -32.43 -3.69
C LYS A 324 12.76 -31.14 -3.54
N VAL A 325 11.67 -31.22 -2.76
CA VAL A 325 10.82 -30.07 -2.42
C VAL A 325 10.85 -29.87 -0.91
N ARG A 326 11.13 -28.63 -0.51
CA ARG A 326 10.92 -28.17 0.88
C ARG A 326 9.88 -27.04 0.88
N ALA A 327 9.06 -26.97 1.89
CA ALA A 327 8.06 -25.92 2.03
C ALA A 327 7.97 -25.40 3.46
N ARG A 328 7.60 -24.14 3.59
CA ARG A 328 7.35 -23.49 4.88
C ARG A 328 6.40 -22.30 4.72
N GLN A 329 5.87 -21.81 5.81
CA GLN A 329 5.17 -20.54 5.79
C GLN A 329 6.16 -19.40 5.55
N LEU A 330 5.70 -18.36 4.84
CA LEU A 330 6.40 -17.08 4.76
C LEU A 330 6.48 -16.48 6.16
N SER A 331 7.68 -16.07 6.58
CA SER A 331 7.87 -15.48 7.90
C SER A 331 7.34 -14.04 7.96
N PRO A 332 7.07 -13.49 9.16
CA PRO A 332 6.72 -12.08 9.31
C PRO A 332 7.81 -11.14 8.79
N ARG A 333 9.10 -11.48 8.95
CA ARG A 333 10.21 -10.65 8.46
C ARG A 333 10.26 -10.62 6.94
N GLU A 334 10.11 -11.77 6.30
CA GLU A 334 10.03 -11.85 4.85
C GLU A 334 8.81 -11.10 4.28
N ALA A 335 7.68 -11.20 4.99
CA ALA A 335 6.48 -10.42 4.64
C ALA A 335 6.73 -8.90 4.79
N ALA A 336 7.49 -8.46 5.79
CA ALA A 336 7.89 -7.06 5.94
C ALA A 336 8.80 -6.59 4.80
N ARG A 337 9.79 -7.40 4.41
CA ARG A 337 10.66 -7.14 3.25
C ARG A 337 9.84 -7.06 1.95
N LEU A 338 8.82 -7.90 1.78
CA LEU A 338 7.88 -7.83 0.65
C LEU A 338 7.01 -6.57 0.66
N MET A 339 6.89 -5.86 1.78
CA MET A 339 6.25 -4.54 1.87
C MET A 339 7.25 -3.39 1.72
N GLY A 340 8.56 -3.70 1.62
CA GLY A 340 9.64 -2.72 1.51
C GLY A 340 10.01 -2.06 2.84
N LEU A 341 9.67 -2.70 3.95
CA LEU A 341 10.12 -2.29 5.29
C LEU A 341 11.56 -2.75 5.52
N PRO A 342 12.40 -1.94 6.16
CA PRO A 342 13.77 -2.31 6.50
C PRO A 342 13.80 -3.35 7.64
N ASP A 343 14.93 -4.02 7.80
CA ASP A 343 15.06 -5.10 8.79
C ASP A 343 15.06 -4.63 10.24
N ASP A 344 15.32 -3.36 10.51
CA ASP A 344 15.23 -2.74 11.83
C ASP A 344 13.79 -2.32 12.20
N TYR A 345 12.84 -2.36 11.25
CA TYR A 345 11.44 -2.12 11.56
C TYR A 345 10.93 -3.16 12.58
N ARG A 346 10.42 -2.68 13.72
CA ARG A 346 9.94 -3.50 14.84
C ARG A 346 8.56 -4.07 14.51
N LEU A 347 8.50 -5.39 14.35
CA LEU A 347 7.27 -6.12 14.09
C LEU A 347 6.60 -6.55 15.39
N PRO A 348 5.25 -6.61 15.45
CA PRO A 348 4.55 -7.22 16.57
C PRO A 348 5.07 -8.62 16.87
N ALA A 349 5.29 -8.95 18.15
CA ALA A 349 5.85 -10.24 18.59
C ALA A 349 4.99 -11.45 18.15
N ARG A 350 3.67 -11.30 18.12
CA ARG A 350 2.77 -12.34 17.60
C ARG A 350 2.77 -12.32 16.07
N ALA A 351 3.25 -13.39 15.45
CA ALA A 351 3.30 -13.53 13.99
C ALA A 351 1.96 -13.22 13.28
N THR A 352 0.83 -13.61 13.89
CA THR A 352 -0.50 -13.30 13.32
C THR A 352 -0.74 -11.79 13.31
N ASN A 353 -0.40 -11.04 14.36
CA ASN A 353 -0.56 -9.60 14.41
C ASN A 353 0.36 -8.91 13.39
N ALA A 354 1.60 -9.38 13.25
CA ALA A 354 2.53 -8.89 12.24
C ALA A 354 1.99 -9.10 10.82
N LEU A 355 1.48 -10.30 10.51
CA LEU A 355 0.91 -10.59 9.20
C LEU A 355 -0.39 -9.80 8.92
N HIS A 356 -1.21 -9.50 9.95
CA HIS A 356 -2.36 -8.60 9.82
C HIS A 356 -1.91 -7.19 9.47
N LEU A 357 -0.96 -6.65 10.23
CA LEU A 357 -0.37 -5.34 10.00
C LEU A 357 0.14 -5.19 8.55
N LEU A 358 0.93 -6.16 8.09
CA LEU A 358 1.55 -6.16 6.77
C LEU A 358 0.52 -6.41 5.64
N GLY A 359 -0.48 -7.25 5.89
CA GLY A 359 -1.55 -7.53 4.93
C GLY A 359 -2.43 -6.32 4.62
N ASP A 360 -2.67 -5.47 5.62
CA ASP A 360 -3.49 -4.25 5.49
C ASP A 360 -2.68 -3.04 5.00
N GLY A 361 -1.35 -3.05 5.14
CA GLY A 361 -0.50 -1.91 4.83
C GLY A 361 -0.35 -1.60 3.34
N VAL A 362 0.27 -0.49 3.02
CA VAL A 362 0.68 -0.07 1.68
C VAL A 362 2.17 -0.35 1.46
N ALA A 363 2.56 -0.73 0.24
CA ALA A 363 3.98 -0.98 -0.08
C ALA A 363 4.80 0.31 -0.04
N VAL A 364 5.80 0.36 0.82
CA VAL A 364 6.64 1.55 1.09
C VAL A 364 7.26 2.15 -0.18
N PRO A 365 7.85 1.38 -1.12
CA PRO A 365 8.45 1.96 -2.32
C PRO A 365 7.42 2.57 -3.27
N VAL A 366 6.18 2.08 -3.28
CA VAL A 366 5.09 2.67 -4.08
C VAL A 366 4.73 4.05 -3.56
N VAL A 367 4.60 4.20 -2.23
CA VAL A 367 4.35 5.49 -1.57
C VAL A 367 5.50 6.46 -1.85
N ARG A 368 6.74 5.99 -1.73
CA ARG A 368 7.94 6.80 -1.99
C ARG A 368 7.99 7.29 -3.43
N ARG A 369 7.73 6.42 -4.40
CA ARG A 369 7.64 6.82 -5.81
C ARG A 369 6.55 7.88 -6.02
N LEU A 370 5.36 7.67 -5.45
CA LEU A 370 4.26 8.62 -5.56
C LEU A 370 4.65 9.97 -4.95
N SER A 371 5.27 9.95 -3.76
CA SER A 371 5.79 11.13 -3.09
C SER A 371 6.76 11.91 -3.97
N GLN A 372 7.80 11.26 -4.44
CA GLN A 372 8.89 11.90 -5.19
C GLN A 372 8.48 12.35 -6.59
N SER A 373 7.68 11.54 -7.30
CA SER A 373 7.35 11.79 -8.70
C SER A 373 6.11 12.66 -8.91
N LEU A 374 5.25 12.80 -7.88
CA LEU A 374 3.98 13.52 -8.02
C LEU A 374 3.70 14.46 -6.84
N LEU A 375 3.70 13.97 -5.57
CA LEU A 375 3.17 14.76 -4.46
C LEU A 375 4.07 15.96 -4.11
N LEU A 376 5.39 15.77 -4.01
CA LEU A 376 6.34 16.86 -3.77
C LEU A 376 6.34 17.89 -4.90
N PRO A 377 6.39 17.50 -6.18
CA PRO A 377 6.25 18.45 -7.28
C PRO A 377 4.90 19.20 -7.30
N LEU A 378 3.79 18.55 -6.91
CA LEU A 378 2.47 19.19 -6.82
C LEU A 378 2.43 20.37 -5.84
N ILE A 379 3.20 20.29 -4.76
CA ILE A 379 3.29 21.34 -3.73
C ILE A 379 4.50 22.27 -3.94
N GLY A 380 5.18 22.20 -5.09
CA GLY A 380 6.35 23.03 -5.39
C GLY A 380 7.62 22.65 -4.63
N ARG A 381 7.73 21.43 -4.11
CA ARG A 381 8.88 20.93 -3.33
C ARG A 381 9.62 19.80 -4.03
N ALA A 382 9.78 19.90 -5.35
CA ALA A 382 10.58 18.96 -6.14
C ALA A 382 12.05 18.86 -5.68
N ASP A 383 12.56 19.87 -5.00
CA ASP A 383 13.87 19.90 -4.33
C ASP A 383 14.07 18.75 -3.32
N LEU A 384 13.00 18.35 -2.64
CA LEU A 384 13.01 17.25 -1.67
C LEU A 384 12.87 15.86 -2.30
N ALA A 385 12.61 15.78 -3.59
CA ALA A 385 12.43 14.51 -4.29
C ALA A 385 13.76 13.74 -4.53
N ALA A 386 14.91 14.39 -4.40
CA ALA A 386 16.23 13.84 -4.69
C ALA A 386 16.85 12.97 -3.57
N GLY A 387 16.03 12.44 -2.64
CA GLY A 387 16.48 11.54 -1.58
C GLY A 387 17.06 10.20 -2.12
N PRO A 388 17.86 9.47 -1.33
CA PRO A 388 18.56 8.29 -1.78
C PRO A 388 17.62 7.20 -2.34
N HIS A 389 17.91 6.75 -3.55
CA HIS A 389 17.24 5.61 -4.15
C HIS A 389 17.44 4.34 -3.31
N LEU A 390 16.37 3.66 -2.95
CA LEU A 390 16.36 2.41 -2.15
C LEU A 390 17.13 1.21 -2.76
N SER A 391 17.87 1.38 -3.86
CA SER A 391 18.63 0.29 -4.47
C SER A 391 19.78 -0.24 -3.60
N ARG A 392 20.04 0.36 -2.42
CA ARG A 392 21.13 -0.06 -1.54
C ARG A 392 20.71 -0.66 -0.19
N ASP A 393 19.48 -0.40 0.30
CA ASP A 393 19.15 -0.72 1.70
C ASP A 393 18.49 -2.08 1.94
N VAL A 394 18.06 -2.79 0.88
CA VAL A 394 17.51 -4.16 1.00
C VAL A 394 18.57 -5.24 0.79
N ARG A 395 19.83 -4.86 0.52
CA ARG A 395 20.91 -5.84 0.47
C ARG A 395 21.30 -6.22 1.90
N THR A 396 20.71 -7.29 2.42
CA THR A 396 21.37 -8.07 3.46
C THR A 396 22.83 -8.26 3.07
N ARG A 397 23.75 -7.92 3.97
CA ARG A 397 25.13 -8.34 3.89
C ARG A 397 25.13 -9.84 3.59
N ALA A 398 25.48 -10.23 2.37
CA ALA A 398 26.01 -11.54 2.13
C ALA A 398 27.28 -11.61 3.00
N ALA A 399 27.21 -12.38 4.06
CA ALA A 399 28.40 -12.80 4.79
C ALA A 399 29.26 -13.67 3.86
N PRO A 400 30.59 -13.63 4.02
CA PRO A 400 31.54 -14.30 3.16
C PRO A 400 31.33 -15.81 3.10
#